data_a6112ee0c791bc4fc3a888429d04d963
#
_entry.id   a6112ee0c791bc4fc3a888429d04d963
#
_cell.length_a   1.000
_cell.length_b   1.000
_cell.length_c   1.000
_cell.angle_alpha   90.00
_cell.angle_beta   90.00
_cell.angle_gamma   90.00
#
_symmetry.space_group_name_H-M   'P 1'
#
loop_
_entity.id
_entity.type
_entity.pdbx_description
1 polymer ?
#
loop_
_entity_poly.entity_id
_entity_poly.type
_entity_poly.pdbx_seq_one_letter_code
_entity_poly.pdbx_strand_id
1 'polypeptide(L)'
;MAPFRDLLLFAIATATCLAQSSGDGDAQKPLVSTDECKHPAYQTHILSKSPLVIYLEGFLTPEERAHLTEVTKDTFTHSAVADGGSEGLRKTRTSQSTNVPRDAAVRCIEERSLLFQGFDVPRTHLEPVQLVKYGQGEHYHFHTDWYTDAAAHARTSATGGNRLSSFFAYVAASDDITGGGTNFPMLEAPLDERWCKFIDCDEPWDRGVTFRPVVGNAVYWENLHPDGTGDERNLHAGLPVTSGWKIGMNIWTRQGPLGEDIRGPDV
;
A
#
# COMPACT_ATOMS: atom_id res chain seq x y z
N MET A 1 8.68 -47.79 70.22
CA MET A 1 9.08 -46.42 70.66
C MET A 1 8.80 -45.49 69.45
N ALA A 2 7.73 -44.73 69.61
CA ALA A 2 7.32 -43.76 68.57
C ALA A 2 7.91 -42.40 68.89
N PRO A 3 8.19 -41.58 67.89
CA PRO A 3 8.30 -40.16 68.10
C PRO A 3 7.19 -39.36 67.41
N PHE A 4 6.92 -38.29 68.06
CA PHE A 4 5.94 -37.23 67.85
C PHE A 4 5.91 -36.59 66.47
N ARG A 5 4.68 -36.32 66.01
CA ARG A 5 4.34 -35.45 64.91
C ARG A 5 4.06 -34.04 65.43
N ASP A 6 4.87 -33.07 65.04
CA ASP A 6 4.54 -31.64 65.20
C ASP A 6 3.86 -31.12 63.93
N LEU A 7 2.64 -30.65 64.09
CA LEU A 7 1.78 -30.07 63.10
C LEU A 7 1.95 -28.53 63.16
N LEU A 8 2.64 -27.94 62.21
CA LEU A 8 2.70 -26.50 62.04
C LEU A 8 1.54 -26.02 61.18
N LEU A 9 0.63 -25.29 61.79
CA LEU A 9 -0.43 -24.56 61.10
C LEU A 9 0.14 -23.24 60.53
N PHE A 10 0.16 -23.12 59.21
CA PHE A 10 0.36 -21.83 58.54
C PHE A 10 -1.00 -21.14 58.32
N ALA A 11 -1.18 -20.01 58.99
CA ALA A 11 -2.31 -19.12 58.74
C ALA A 11 -2.03 -18.31 57.46
N ILE A 12 -2.85 -18.49 56.44
CA ILE A 12 -2.83 -17.68 55.23
C ILE A 12 -3.69 -16.45 55.46
N ALA A 13 -3.05 -15.29 55.57
CA ALA A 13 -3.74 -14.00 55.57
C ALA A 13 -4.05 -13.59 54.15
N THR A 14 -5.33 -13.60 53.78
CA THR A 14 -5.80 -13.04 52.51
C THR A 14 -5.91 -11.53 52.63
N ALA A 15 -4.97 -10.81 52.00
CA ALA A 15 -5.07 -9.37 51.80
C ALA A 15 -5.94 -9.12 50.56
N THR A 16 -7.17 -8.66 50.78
CA THR A 16 -8.04 -8.12 49.71
C THR A 16 -7.57 -6.73 49.33
N CYS A 17 -6.92 -6.63 48.19
CA CYS A 17 -6.59 -5.35 47.59
C CYS A 17 -7.81 -4.87 46.77
N LEU A 18 -8.49 -3.84 47.27
CA LEU A 18 -9.50 -3.09 46.54
C LEU A 18 -8.83 -2.19 45.53
N ALA A 19 -8.81 -2.59 44.28
CA ALA A 19 -8.41 -1.71 43.17
C ALA A 19 -9.59 -0.78 42.85
N GLN A 20 -9.37 0.52 43.06
CA GLN A 20 -10.25 1.59 42.58
C GLN A 20 -10.12 1.69 41.09
N SER A 21 -11.21 1.47 40.37
CA SER A 21 -11.35 1.77 38.95
C SER A 21 -11.46 3.28 38.77
N SER A 22 -10.46 3.88 38.13
CA SER A 22 -10.51 5.26 37.65
C SER A 22 -10.45 5.27 36.15
N GLY A 23 -11.50 5.80 35.53
CA GLY A 23 -11.46 6.49 34.25
C GLY A 23 -11.57 5.59 33.04
N ASP A 24 -12.78 5.46 32.49
CA ASP A 24 -13.09 5.10 31.12
C ASP A 24 -12.43 6.13 30.18
N GLY A 25 -11.28 5.78 29.64
CA GLY A 25 -10.84 6.31 28.36
C GLY A 25 -11.36 5.34 27.30
N ASP A 26 -12.24 5.78 26.42
CA ASP A 26 -12.65 5.06 25.23
C ASP A 26 -11.42 4.71 24.38
N ALA A 27 -10.75 3.62 24.70
CA ALA A 27 -9.76 3.00 23.85
C ALA A 27 -10.53 2.40 22.68
N GLN A 28 -10.51 3.10 21.56
CA GLN A 28 -11.11 2.69 20.31
C GLN A 28 -10.62 1.28 19.97
N LYS A 29 -11.53 0.31 19.99
CA LYS A 29 -11.24 -1.10 19.70
C LYS A 29 -10.63 -1.16 18.29
N PRO A 30 -9.46 -1.80 18.07
CA PRO A 30 -8.90 -1.93 16.75
C PRO A 30 -9.90 -2.58 15.82
N LEU A 31 -10.10 -1.98 14.65
CA LEU A 31 -11.07 -2.42 13.64
C LEU A 31 -10.73 -3.80 13.06
N VAL A 32 -9.47 -4.22 13.19
CA VAL A 32 -8.98 -5.55 12.78
C VAL A 32 -8.40 -6.26 13.99
N SER A 33 -8.84 -7.52 14.21
CA SER A 33 -8.29 -8.39 15.26
C SER A 33 -6.81 -8.69 14.95
N THR A 34 -5.96 -8.59 15.96
CA THR A 34 -4.50 -8.80 15.86
C THR A 34 -4.10 -10.27 15.76
N ASP A 35 -5.04 -11.21 15.80
CA ASP A 35 -4.72 -12.62 16.09
C ASP A 35 -4.49 -13.49 14.85
N GLU A 36 -4.94 -13.09 13.64
CA GLU A 36 -4.70 -13.89 12.44
C GLU A 36 -4.88 -13.07 11.16
N CYS A 37 -3.83 -13.04 10.32
CA CYS A 37 -3.91 -12.45 8.99
C CYS A 37 -4.81 -13.30 8.08
N LYS A 38 -5.94 -12.74 7.65
CA LYS A 38 -6.86 -13.40 6.71
C LYS A 38 -6.68 -12.82 5.31
N HIS A 39 -6.09 -13.62 4.42
CA HIS A 39 -5.96 -13.23 3.03
C HIS A 39 -7.28 -13.45 2.28
N PRO A 40 -7.83 -12.45 1.59
CA PRO A 40 -8.99 -12.63 0.72
C PRO A 40 -8.64 -13.55 -0.47
N ALA A 41 -9.62 -14.24 -0.99
CA ALA A 41 -9.49 -14.96 -2.26
C ALA A 41 -9.60 -13.96 -3.42
N TYR A 42 -8.51 -13.24 -3.73
CA TYR A 42 -8.46 -12.35 -4.88
C TYR A 42 -8.20 -13.09 -6.19
N GLN A 43 -8.66 -12.52 -7.31
CA GLN A 43 -8.42 -13.07 -8.64
C GLN A 43 -7.33 -12.28 -9.37
N THR A 44 -6.53 -12.97 -10.18
CA THR A 44 -5.45 -12.37 -10.97
C THR A 44 -5.80 -12.38 -12.45
N HIS A 45 -5.62 -11.24 -13.12
CA HIS A 45 -5.84 -11.07 -14.55
C HIS A 45 -4.58 -10.47 -15.17
N ILE A 46 -3.85 -11.27 -15.97
CA ILE A 46 -2.65 -10.79 -16.65
C ILE A 46 -3.05 -9.90 -17.82
N LEU A 47 -2.76 -8.60 -17.72
CA LEU A 47 -3.01 -7.65 -18.79
C LEU A 47 -1.88 -7.67 -19.82
N SER A 48 -0.64 -7.61 -19.34
CA SER A 48 0.57 -7.64 -20.17
C SER A 48 1.61 -8.58 -19.57
N LYS A 49 2.35 -9.25 -20.43
CA LYS A 49 3.46 -10.14 -20.02
C LYS A 49 4.82 -9.46 -20.15
N SER A 50 4.93 -8.34 -20.89
CA SER A 50 6.15 -7.59 -21.06
C SER A 50 5.82 -6.15 -21.48
N PRO A 51 5.94 -5.18 -20.54
CA PRO A 51 6.21 -5.34 -19.10
C PRO A 51 5.16 -6.22 -18.43
N LEU A 52 5.52 -6.89 -17.35
CA LEU A 52 4.53 -7.65 -16.59
C LEU A 52 3.59 -6.68 -15.87
N VAL A 53 2.29 -6.74 -16.23
CA VAL A 53 1.22 -5.97 -15.57
C VAL A 53 0.07 -6.91 -15.26
N ILE A 54 -0.31 -6.98 -13.99
CA ILE A 54 -1.37 -7.87 -13.50
C ILE A 54 -2.40 -7.06 -12.72
N TYR A 55 -3.66 -7.28 -13.04
CA TYR A 55 -4.78 -6.74 -12.26
C TYR A 55 -5.22 -7.74 -11.20
N LEU A 56 -5.46 -7.25 -9.99
CA LEU A 56 -5.82 -8.03 -8.80
C LEU A 56 -7.22 -7.61 -8.35
N GLU A 57 -8.21 -8.45 -8.65
CA GLU A 57 -9.60 -8.23 -8.29
C GLU A 57 -9.85 -8.72 -6.86
N GLY A 58 -10.27 -7.82 -5.95
CA GLY A 58 -10.53 -8.13 -4.54
C GLY A 58 -9.27 -8.22 -3.67
N PHE A 59 -8.21 -7.47 -4.02
CA PHE A 59 -6.93 -7.49 -3.29
C PHE A 59 -7.03 -7.01 -1.84
N LEU A 60 -7.87 -5.99 -1.56
CA LEU A 60 -8.10 -5.46 -0.21
C LEU A 60 -9.50 -5.82 0.29
N THR A 61 -9.58 -6.26 1.55
CA THR A 61 -10.87 -6.48 2.21
C THR A 61 -11.55 -5.15 2.57
N PRO A 62 -12.89 -5.13 2.75
CA PRO A 62 -13.60 -3.96 3.26
C PRO A 62 -13.07 -3.46 4.61
N GLU A 63 -12.72 -4.37 5.51
CA GLU A 63 -12.21 -4.08 6.85
C GLU A 63 -10.83 -3.41 6.78
N GLU A 64 -9.91 -3.93 5.96
CA GLU A 64 -8.59 -3.33 5.74
C GLU A 64 -8.72 -1.91 5.17
N ARG A 65 -9.60 -1.71 4.20
CA ARG A 65 -9.84 -0.39 3.60
C ARG A 65 -10.40 0.61 4.61
N ALA A 66 -11.38 0.18 5.42
CA ALA A 66 -11.94 1.02 6.48
C ALA A 66 -10.87 1.39 7.52
N HIS A 67 -10.05 0.42 7.92
CA HIS A 67 -8.93 0.62 8.85
C HIS A 67 -7.91 1.63 8.29
N LEU A 68 -7.42 1.42 7.05
CA LEU A 68 -6.48 2.33 6.40
C LEU A 68 -7.01 3.76 6.32
N THR A 69 -8.29 3.93 5.99
CA THR A 69 -8.93 5.24 5.92
C THR A 69 -9.01 5.91 7.30
N GLU A 70 -9.35 5.15 8.34
CA GLU A 70 -9.50 5.68 9.71
C GLU A 70 -8.16 6.10 10.32
N VAL A 71 -7.12 5.25 10.23
CA VAL A 71 -5.82 5.55 10.83
C VAL A 71 -5.07 6.68 10.14
N THR A 72 -5.48 7.06 8.92
CA THR A 72 -4.82 8.10 8.15
C THR A 72 -5.66 9.36 7.93
N LYS A 73 -6.88 9.43 8.43
CA LYS A 73 -7.84 10.51 8.14
C LYS A 73 -7.28 11.92 8.33
N ASP A 74 -6.43 12.12 9.33
CA ASP A 74 -5.89 13.42 9.74
C ASP A 74 -4.38 13.57 9.42
N THR A 75 -3.78 12.64 8.68
CA THR A 75 -2.32 12.61 8.47
C THR A 75 -1.87 13.00 7.07
N PHE A 76 -2.81 13.19 6.13
CA PHE A 76 -2.49 13.57 4.76
C PHE A 76 -1.86 14.96 4.67
N THR A 77 -0.73 15.05 3.96
CA THR A 77 -0.04 16.29 3.63
C THR A 77 0.19 16.37 2.12
N HIS A 78 0.49 17.56 1.58
CA HIS A 78 0.84 17.67 0.17
C HIS A 78 1.97 16.74 -0.19
N SER A 79 1.80 15.97 -1.28
CA SER A 79 2.78 14.99 -1.70
C SER A 79 4.08 15.66 -2.10
N ALA A 80 5.22 15.16 -1.57
CA ALA A 80 6.53 15.52 -2.06
C ALA A 80 6.80 14.82 -3.41
N VAL A 81 7.62 15.45 -4.27
CA VAL A 81 8.16 14.84 -5.48
C VAL A 81 9.63 14.55 -5.24
N ALA A 82 10.11 13.39 -5.66
CA ALA A 82 11.46 12.89 -5.34
C ALA A 82 12.61 13.79 -5.87
N ASP A 83 12.36 14.68 -6.81
CA ASP A 83 13.37 15.47 -7.53
C ASP A 83 13.73 16.82 -6.88
N GLY A 84 13.57 16.95 -5.56
CA GLY A 84 14.22 18.03 -4.78
C GLY A 84 13.79 19.47 -5.07
N GLY A 85 12.57 19.70 -5.51
CA GLY A 85 11.88 20.94 -5.29
C GLY A 85 12.14 22.13 -6.22
N SER A 86 11.17 22.51 -6.95
CA SER A 86 10.87 23.88 -7.33
C SER A 86 9.35 24.01 -7.58
N GLU A 87 8.82 25.23 -7.69
CA GLU A 87 7.39 25.48 -7.99
C GLU A 87 6.85 24.73 -9.21
N GLY A 88 7.71 24.34 -10.16
CA GLY A 88 7.35 23.53 -11.33
C GLY A 88 6.85 22.12 -10.96
N LEU A 89 7.39 21.53 -9.91
CA LEU A 89 7.06 20.16 -9.48
C LEU A 89 5.69 20.09 -8.76
N ARG A 90 5.23 21.18 -8.16
CA ARG A 90 3.85 21.26 -7.62
C ARG A 90 2.77 21.16 -8.68
N LYS A 91 3.09 21.43 -9.95
CA LYS A 91 2.18 21.25 -11.09
C LYS A 91 2.13 19.82 -11.61
N THR A 92 3.15 19.01 -11.35
CA THR A 92 3.22 17.62 -11.80
C THR A 92 2.52 16.66 -10.86
N ARG A 93 2.43 16.99 -9.56
CA ARG A 93 1.73 16.19 -8.54
C ARG A 93 0.98 17.11 -7.58
N THR A 94 -0.34 17.06 -7.63
CA THR A 94 -1.21 17.91 -6.82
C THR A 94 -1.86 17.16 -5.65
N SER A 95 -1.70 15.83 -5.60
CA SER A 95 -2.23 14.95 -4.57
C SER A 95 -1.67 15.20 -3.17
N GLN A 96 -2.33 14.63 -2.17
CA GLN A 96 -1.83 14.53 -0.80
C GLN A 96 -1.39 13.11 -0.51
N SER A 97 -0.41 12.92 0.37
CA SER A 97 0.05 11.58 0.75
C SER A 97 0.37 11.48 2.23
N THR A 98 0.38 10.24 2.72
CA THR A 98 0.81 9.88 4.07
C THR A 98 1.39 8.47 4.07
N ASN A 99 2.35 8.19 4.95
CA ASN A 99 2.78 6.84 5.23
C ASN A 99 1.90 6.25 6.33
N VAL A 100 1.54 4.98 6.16
CA VAL A 100 0.69 4.28 7.13
C VAL A 100 1.57 3.66 8.22
N PRO A 101 1.20 3.79 9.51
CA PRO A 101 1.85 3.03 10.58
C PRO A 101 1.79 1.53 10.29
N ARG A 102 2.93 0.83 10.50
CA ARG A 102 3.04 -0.62 10.21
C ARG A 102 2.45 -1.45 11.34
N ASP A 103 1.15 -1.38 11.52
CA ASP A 103 0.38 -2.18 12.46
C ASP A 103 0.05 -3.59 11.93
N ALA A 104 -0.73 -4.37 12.64
CA ALA A 104 -1.09 -5.74 12.27
C ALA A 104 -1.83 -5.82 10.92
N ALA A 105 -2.72 -4.87 10.63
CA ALA A 105 -3.46 -4.84 9.36
C ALA A 105 -2.53 -4.54 8.18
N VAL A 106 -1.64 -3.56 8.33
CA VAL A 106 -0.65 -3.21 7.30
C VAL A 106 0.32 -4.38 7.09
N ARG A 107 0.79 -5.04 8.16
CA ARG A 107 1.63 -6.25 8.03
C ARG A 107 0.95 -7.37 7.27
N CYS A 108 -0.38 -7.54 7.44
CA CYS A 108 -1.16 -8.53 6.69
C CYS A 108 -1.22 -8.20 5.19
N ILE A 109 -1.39 -6.93 4.84
CA ILE A 109 -1.37 -6.48 3.45
C ILE A 109 0.02 -6.64 2.84
N GLU A 110 1.08 -6.27 3.58
CA GLU A 110 2.48 -6.49 3.17
C GLU A 110 2.77 -7.97 2.91
N GLU A 111 2.36 -8.85 3.83
CA GLU A 111 2.53 -10.30 3.68
C GLU A 111 1.82 -10.82 2.42
N ARG A 112 0.60 -10.37 2.16
CA ARG A 112 -0.14 -10.71 0.93
C ARG A 112 0.62 -10.28 -0.32
N SER A 113 1.19 -9.06 -0.33
CA SER A 113 1.98 -8.57 -1.45
C SER A 113 3.26 -9.38 -1.68
N LEU A 114 3.90 -9.86 -0.61
CA LEU A 114 5.07 -10.72 -0.69
C LEU A 114 4.71 -12.12 -1.19
N LEU A 115 3.64 -12.73 -0.66
CA LEU A 115 3.15 -14.04 -1.12
C LEU A 115 2.79 -14.03 -2.61
N PHE A 116 2.25 -12.92 -3.10
CA PHE A 116 1.97 -12.72 -4.52
C PHE A 116 3.25 -12.69 -5.37
N GLN A 117 4.30 -12.03 -4.89
CA GLN A 117 5.57 -11.89 -5.60
C GLN A 117 6.46 -13.14 -5.54
N GLY A 118 6.17 -14.09 -4.64
CA GLY A 118 6.93 -15.32 -4.46
C GLY A 118 7.81 -15.35 -3.22
N PHE A 119 8.49 -16.47 -2.99
CA PHE A 119 9.22 -16.73 -1.74
C PHE A 119 10.54 -15.96 -1.59
N ASP A 120 11.06 -15.38 -2.67
CA ASP A 120 12.40 -14.81 -2.72
C ASP A 120 12.45 -13.33 -2.30
N VAL A 121 11.30 -12.75 -1.93
CA VAL A 121 11.22 -11.33 -1.54
C VAL A 121 11.02 -11.18 -0.03
N PRO A 122 12.07 -10.82 0.72
CA PRO A 122 11.96 -10.58 2.16
C PRO A 122 11.16 -9.31 2.47
N ARG A 123 10.46 -9.28 3.62
CA ARG A 123 9.72 -8.11 4.10
C ARG A 123 10.60 -6.85 4.23
N THR A 124 11.90 -7.01 4.50
CA THR A 124 12.85 -5.89 4.57
C THR A 124 13.01 -5.13 3.26
N HIS A 125 12.55 -5.67 2.14
CA HIS A 125 12.57 -5.01 0.83
C HIS A 125 11.37 -4.08 0.61
N LEU A 126 10.35 -4.10 1.46
CA LEU A 126 9.17 -3.23 1.31
C LEU A 126 9.43 -1.83 1.87
N GLU A 127 9.10 -0.81 1.07
CA GLU A 127 8.99 0.56 1.57
C GLU A 127 7.80 0.69 2.55
N PRO A 128 7.76 1.72 3.42
CA PRO A 128 6.54 2.04 4.16
C PRO A 128 5.36 2.18 3.21
N VAL A 129 4.24 1.52 3.53
CA VAL A 129 3.01 1.64 2.75
C VAL A 129 2.56 3.10 2.72
N GLN A 130 2.32 3.63 1.51
CA GLN A 130 1.93 5.01 1.31
C GLN A 130 0.49 5.10 0.78
N LEU A 131 -0.35 5.90 1.42
CA LEU A 131 -1.63 6.31 0.85
C LEU A 131 -1.49 7.63 0.11
N VAL A 132 -2.23 7.75 -1.00
CA VAL A 132 -2.29 8.95 -1.83
C VAL A 132 -3.76 9.33 -2.05
N LYS A 133 -4.13 10.54 -1.65
CA LYS A 133 -5.48 11.08 -1.80
C LYS A 133 -5.52 12.08 -2.95
N TYR A 134 -6.55 11.95 -3.77
CA TYR A 134 -6.84 12.82 -4.90
C TYR A 134 -8.25 13.38 -4.76
N GLY A 135 -8.38 14.69 -4.67
CA GLY A 135 -9.63 15.43 -4.82
C GLY A 135 -9.88 15.85 -6.26
N GLN A 136 -11.00 16.55 -6.51
CA GLN A 136 -11.36 17.04 -7.83
C GLN A 136 -10.25 17.92 -8.43
N GLY A 137 -9.88 17.63 -9.68
CA GLY A 137 -8.78 18.28 -10.41
C GLY A 137 -7.39 17.78 -10.06
N GLU A 138 -7.22 17.03 -8.97
CA GLU A 138 -5.92 16.53 -8.56
C GLU A 138 -5.48 15.33 -9.40
N HIS A 139 -4.18 15.25 -9.63
CA HIS A 139 -3.54 14.27 -10.52
C HIS A 139 -2.08 14.03 -10.13
N TYR A 140 -1.49 13.01 -10.74
CA TYR A 140 -0.05 12.81 -10.78
C TYR A 140 0.36 12.55 -12.23
N HIS A 141 1.19 13.46 -12.77
CA HIS A 141 1.64 13.41 -14.15
C HIS A 141 2.42 12.13 -14.48
N PHE A 142 2.66 11.85 -15.76
CA PHE A 142 3.43 10.70 -16.22
C PHE A 142 4.79 10.61 -15.55
N HIS A 143 5.06 9.45 -14.96
CA HIS A 143 6.29 9.12 -14.25
C HIS A 143 6.53 7.62 -14.29
N THR A 144 7.74 7.22 -13.94
CA THR A 144 8.08 5.85 -13.61
C THR A 144 8.29 5.75 -12.10
N ASP A 145 8.05 4.57 -11.53
CA ASP A 145 8.32 4.35 -10.12
C ASP A 145 9.80 4.02 -9.84
N TRP A 146 10.52 3.57 -10.85
CA TRP A 146 11.96 3.36 -10.74
C TRP A 146 12.74 4.67 -10.90
N TYR A 147 13.90 4.76 -10.24
CA TYR A 147 14.73 5.95 -10.23
C TYR A 147 15.55 6.04 -11.53
N THR A 148 15.35 7.12 -12.26
CA THR A 148 15.99 7.37 -13.56
C THR A 148 17.34 8.07 -13.46
N ASP A 149 17.58 8.81 -12.37
CA ASP A 149 18.79 9.61 -12.15
C ASP A 149 19.91 8.76 -11.53
N ALA A 150 21.10 8.81 -12.12
CA ALA A 150 22.29 8.10 -11.64
C ALA A 150 22.67 8.49 -10.19
N ALA A 151 22.46 9.75 -9.78
CA ALA A 151 22.73 10.20 -8.41
C ALA A 151 21.66 9.68 -7.44
N ALA A 152 20.38 9.59 -7.86
CA ALA A 152 19.34 8.92 -7.11
C ALA A 152 19.63 7.43 -7.00
N HIS A 153 20.06 6.79 -8.09
CA HIS A 153 20.45 5.38 -8.11
C HIS A 153 21.64 5.10 -7.17
N ALA A 154 22.65 5.95 -7.16
CA ALA A 154 23.80 5.81 -6.24
C ALA A 154 23.41 5.96 -4.75
N ARG A 155 22.52 6.90 -4.44
CA ARG A 155 21.97 7.05 -3.09
C ARG A 155 21.11 5.84 -2.69
N THR A 156 20.30 5.33 -3.61
CA THR A 156 19.41 4.19 -3.36
C THR A 156 20.14 2.86 -3.34
N SER A 157 21.31 2.71 -3.97
CA SER A 157 22.14 1.50 -3.86
C SER A 157 22.57 1.22 -2.43
N ALA A 158 22.83 2.27 -1.63
CA ALA A 158 23.12 2.14 -0.20
C ALA A 158 21.86 1.88 0.65
N THR A 159 20.67 2.06 0.09
CA THR A 159 19.37 2.02 0.76
C THR A 159 18.37 1.11 0.04
N GLY A 160 18.76 -0.11 -0.28
CA GLY A 160 17.88 -1.12 -0.88
C GLY A 160 17.80 -1.12 -2.41
N GLY A 161 18.60 -0.34 -3.13
CA GLY A 161 18.60 -0.33 -4.60
C GLY A 161 17.37 0.35 -5.20
N ASN A 162 17.06 0.03 -6.46
CA ASN A 162 15.91 0.58 -7.18
C ASN A 162 14.60 -0.12 -6.79
N ARG A 163 13.44 0.42 -7.17
CA ARG A 163 12.13 -0.22 -7.01
C ARG A 163 11.96 -1.33 -8.05
N LEU A 164 11.91 -2.57 -7.56
CA LEU A 164 11.74 -3.78 -8.37
C LEU A 164 10.32 -3.87 -8.93
N SER A 165 9.33 -3.63 -8.06
CA SER A 165 7.92 -3.74 -8.42
C SER A 165 7.06 -2.74 -7.65
N SER A 166 5.86 -2.53 -8.16
CA SER A 166 4.84 -1.65 -7.56
C SER A 166 3.48 -2.34 -7.53
N PHE A 167 2.74 -2.09 -6.44
CA PHE A 167 1.30 -2.26 -6.39
C PHE A 167 0.67 -0.87 -6.23
N PHE A 168 -0.40 -0.63 -6.96
CA PHE A 168 -1.31 0.47 -6.72
C PHE A 168 -2.71 -0.07 -6.47
N ALA A 169 -3.17 -0.01 -5.21
CA ALA A 169 -4.49 -0.48 -4.81
C ALA A 169 -5.44 0.69 -4.56
N TYR A 170 -6.72 0.51 -4.91
CA TYR A 170 -7.76 1.51 -4.69
C TYR A 170 -8.43 1.26 -3.33
N VAL A 171 -8.11 2.09 -2.33
CA VAL A 171 -8.57 1.95 -0.93
C VAL A 171 -9.99 2.46 -0.78
N ALA A 172 -10.25 3.67 -1.27
CA ALA A 172 -11.55 4.31 -1.17
C ALA A 172 -11.79 5.26 -2.33
N ALA A 173 -13.04 5.49 -2.65
CA ALA A 173 -13.48 6.53 -3.58
C ALA A 173 -14.89 6.97 -3.20
N SER A 174 -15.27 8.19 -3.58
CA SER A 174 -16.66 8.65 -3.47
C SER A 174 -17.55 7.95 -4.50
N ASP A 175 -18.85 7.84 -4.20
CA ASP A 175 -19.81 7.18 -5.09
C ASP A 175 -19.99 7.89 -6.44
N ASP A 176 -19.68 9.19 -6.49
CA ASP A 176 -19.74 10.05 -7.67
C ASP A 176 -18.40 10.18 -8.41
N ILE A 177 -17.43 9.32 -8.11
CA ILE A 177 -16.10 9.37 -8.74
C ILE A 177 -16.20 9.25 -10.26
N THR A 178 -15.62 10.21 -10.97
CA THR A 178 -15.38 10.17 -12.40
C THR A 178 -13.96 10.60 -12.71
N GLY A 179 -13.35 10.04 -13.75
CA GLY A 179 -11.93 10.20 -14.01
C GLY A 179 -11.08 9.50 -12.95
N GLY A 180 -9.90 10.03 -12.67
CA GLY A 180 -9.02 9.52 -11.63
C GLY A 180 -8.46 8.12 -11.88
N GLY A 181 -8.50 7.61 -13.11
CA GLY A 181 -7.91 6.33 -13.49
C GLY A 181 -6.40 6.32 -13.37
N THR A 182 -5.80 5.13 -13.42
CA THR A 182 -4.34 4.95 -13.52
C THR A 182 -4.02 4.55 -14.96
N ASN A 183 -3.40 5.47 -15.71
CA ASN A 183 -3.12 5.29 -17.13
C ASN A 183 -1.69 4.80 -17.37
N PHE A 184 -1.56 3.83 -18.26
CA PHE A 184 -0.30 3.32 -18.81
C PHE A 184 -0.31 3.55 -20.32
N PRO A 185 0.27 4.64 -20.85
CA PRO A 185 0.14 5.05 -22.25
C PRO A 185 0.88 4.13 -23.21
N MET A 186 1.84 3.35 -22.72
CA MET A 186 2.68 2.45 -23.52
C MET A 186 2.15 1.01 -23.59
N LEU A 187 1.08 0.68 -22.88
CA LEU A 187 0.46 -0.64 -22.90
C LEU A 187 -0.60 -0.73 -23.98
N GLU A 188 -0.70 -1.89 -24.63
CA GLU A 188 -1.76 -2.17 -25.57
C GLU A 188 -3.05 -2.51 -24.83
N ALA A 189 -4.15 -1.86 -25.20
CA ALA A 189 -5.46 -2.15 -24.64
C ALA A 189 -5.94 -3.53 -25.10
N PRO A 190 -6.41 -4.41 -24.20
CA PRO A 190 -6.94 -5.71 -24.57
C PRO A 190 -8.25 -5.56 -25.37
N LEU A 191 -8.44 -6.42 -26.38
CA LEU A 191 -9.64 -6.44 -27.20
C LEU A 191 -10.85 -7.13 -26.54
N ASP A 192 -10.61 -7.83 -25.43
CA ASP A 192 -11.65 -8.58 -24.73
C ASP A 192 -12.48 -7.65 -23.84
N GLU A 193 -13.76 -7.48 -24.17
CA GLU A 193 -14.70 -6.61 -23.46
C GLU A 193 -14.87 -6.94 -21.96
N ARG A 194 -14.46 -8.14 -21.51
CA ARG A 194 -14.43 -8.48 -20.07
C ARG A 194 -13.52 -7.57 -19.26
N TRP A 195 -12.55 -6.94 -19.92
CA TRP A 195 -11.68 -5.94 -19.29
C TRP A 195 -12.38 -4.63 -18.99
N CYS A 196 -13.48 -4.30 -19.68
CA CYS A 196 -14.18 -3.01 -19.50
C CYS A 196 -14.76 -2.79 -18.08
N LYS A 197 -14.86 -3.86 -17.29
CA LYS A 197 -15.18 -3.73 -15.87
C LYS A 197 -14.03 -3.13 -15.05
N PHE A 198 -12.79 -3.21 -15.55
CA PHE A 198 -11.55 -2.78 -14.85
C PHE A 198 -10.84 -1.62 -15.53
N ILE A 199 -10.95 -1.52 -16.86
CA ILE A 199 -10.32 -0.47 -17.66
C ILE A 199 -11.38 0.41 -18.34
N ASP A 200 -10.95 1.58 -18.76
CA ASP A 200 -11.77 2.47 -19.54
C ASP A 200 -11.71 2.05 -21.03
N CYS A 201 -12.77 1.41 -21.51
CA CYS A 201 -12.86 0.96 -22.89
C CYS A 201 -13.40 2.04 -23.84
N ASP A 202 -13.83 3.19 -23.32
CA ASP A 202 -14.33 4.31 -24.12
C ASP A 202 -13.18 5.25 -24.53
N GLU A 203 -11.98 5.07 -23.95
CA GLU A 203 -10.78 5.80 -24.37
C GLU A 203 -10.27 5.30 -25.73
N PRO A 204 -9.72 6.20 -26.56
CA PRO A 204 -9.08 5.81 -27.80
C PRO A 204 -7.95 4.77 -27.55
N TRP A 205 -7.90 3.75 -28.40
CA TRP A 205 -6.95 2.63 -28.32
C TRP A 205 -5.46 3.08 -28.29
N ASP A 206 -5.14 4.25 -28.85
CA ASP A 206 -3.80 4.83 -28.90
C ASP A 206 -3.39 5.56 -27.62
N ARG A 207 -4.26 5.60 -26.61
CA ARG A 207 -3.97 6.17 -25.30
C ARG A 207 -3.48 5.15 -24.27
N GLY A 208 -3.29 3.91 -24.70
CA GLY A 208 -2.84 2.83 -23.83
C GLY A 208 -3.96 2.24 -22.98
N VAL A 209 -3.69 1.95 -21.73
CA VAL A 209 -4.64 1.35 -20.79
C VAL A 209 -4.88 2.27 -19.60
N THR A 210 -6.13 2.57 -19.31
CA THR A 210 -6.54 3.31 -18.11
C THR A 210 -7.32 2.40 -17.18
N PHE A 211 -6.74 2.02 -16.05
CA PHE A 211 -7.44 1.28 -15.02
C PHE A 211 -8.40 2.20 -14.26
N ARG A 212 -9.66 1.78 -14.16
CA ARG A 212 -10.70 2.48 -13.39
C ARG A 212 -10.41 2.37 -11.89
N PRO A 213 -10.77 3.37 -11.06
CA PRO A 213 -10.56 3.33 -9.61
C PRO A 213 -11.60 2.42 -8.91
N VAL A 214 -11.55 1.12 -9.20
CA VAL A 214 -12.45 0.12 -8.60
C VAL A 214 -11.96 -0.22 -7.20
N VAL A 215 -12.71 0.19 -6.19
CA VAL A 215 -12.32 0.07 -4.78
C VAL A 215 -12.15 -1.40 -4.35
N GLY A 216 -11.06 -1.69 -3.66
CA GLY A 216 -10.68 -3.04 -3.23
C GLY A 216 -9.74 -3.76 -4.20
N ASN A 217 -9.61 -3.28 -5.43
CA ASN A 217 -8.77 -3.88 -6.46
C ASN A 217 -7.38 -3.22 -6.51
N ALA A 218 -6.42 -3.88 -7.15
CA ALA A 218 -5.08 -3.35 -7.33
C ALA A 218 -4.52 -3.65 -8.72
N VAL A 219 -3.51 -2.88 -9.11
CA VAL A 219 -2.65 -3.15 -10.26
C VAL A 219 -1.25 -3.41 -9.74
N TYR A 220 -0.62 -4.47 -10.21
CA TYR A 220 0.77 -4.83 -9.98
C TYR A 220 1.55 -4.70 -11.28
N TRP A 221 2.79 -4.18 -11.19
CA TRP A 221 3.73 -4.19 -12.32
C TRP A 221 5.17 -4.32 -11.86
N GLU A 222 5.99 -4.91 -12.73
CA GLU A 222 7.45 -4.93 -12.58
C GLU A 222 8.04 -3.66 -13.19
N ASN A 223 8.95 -3.03 -12.44
CA ASN A 223 9.57 -1.76 -12.83
C ASN A 223 10.84 -1.93 -13.65
N LEU A 224 11.50 -3.08 -13.50
CA LEU A 224 12.84 -3.30 -14.04
C LEU A 224 12.87 -4.49 -15.00
N HIS A 225 13.74 -4.41 -15.98
CA HIS A 225 14.16 -5.56 -16.78
C HIS A 225 14.98 -6.55 -15.94
N PRO A 226 15.18 -7.79 -16.41
CA PRO A 226 15.99 -8.80 -15.71
C PRO A 226 17.45 -8.38 -15.48
N ASP A 227 17.98 -7.45 -16.25
CA ASP A 227 19.31 -6.89 -16.08
C ASP A 227 19.38 -5.76 -15.03
N GLY A 228 18.23 -5.39 -14.45
CA GLY A 228 18.11 -4.34 -13.43
C GLY A 228 17.93 -2.93 -14.01
N THR A 229 17.87 -2.76 -15.30
CA THR A 229 17.55 -1.48 -15.94
C THR A 229 16.05 -1.20 -15.87
N GLY A 230 15.66 0.08 -15.81
CA GLY A 230 14.25 0.47 -15.75
C GLY A 230 13.52 0.21 -17.05
N ASP A 231 12.30 -0.31 -16.97
CA ASP A 231 11.44 -0.50 -18.15
C ASP A 231 10.58 0.75 -18.37
N GLU A 232 10.88 1.51 -19.42
CA GLU A 232 10.15 2.74 -19.76
C GLU A 232 8.69 2.49 -20.15
N ARG A 233 8.34 1.26 -20.54
CA ARG A 233 6.97 0.90 -20.95
C ARG A 233 5.98 0.88 -19.79
N ASN A 234 6.46 0.88 -18.54
CA ASN A 234 5.61 1.04 -17.36
C ASN A 234 5.46 2.50 -16.91
N LEU A 235 5.80 3.47 -17.79
CA LEU A 235 5.41 4.87 -17.62
C LEU A 235 3.91 4.94 -17.33
N HIS A 236 3.51 5.66 -16.27
CA HIS A 236 2.12 5.74 -15.86
C HIS A 236 1.77 7.09 -15.22
N ALA A 237 0.47 7.34 -15.12
CA ALA A 237 -0.06 8.57 -14.51
C ALA A 237 -1.30 8.28 -13.68
N GLY A 238 -1.49 9.04 -12.60
CA GLY A 238 -2.79 9.20 -11.99
C GLY A 238 -3.56 10.31 -12.70
N LEU A 239 -4.53 9.96 -13.53
CA LEU A 239 -5.31 10.92 -14.30
C LEU A 239 -6.12 11.85 -13.38
N PRO A 240 -6.47 13.06 -13.83
CA PRO A 240 -7.29 13.98 -13.04
C PRO A 240 -8.60 13.36 -12.60
N VAL A 241 -8.96 13.56 -11.33
CA VAL A 241 -10.31 13.27 -10.83
C VAL A 241 -11.23 14.36 -11.37
N THR A 242 -12.25 13.98 -12.14
CA THR A 242 -13.18 14.92 -12.75
C THR A 242 -14.30 15.30 -11.78
N SER A 243 -14.79 14.33 -11.00
CA SER A 243 -15.75 14.50 -9.91
C SER A 243 -15.42 13.59 -8.74
N GLY A 244 -15.75 14.01 -7.53
CA GLY A 244 -15.52 13.23 -6.31
C GLY A 244 -14.06 13.21 -5.86
N TRP A 245 -13.65 12.09 -5.26
CA TRP A 245 -12.31 11.86 -4.73
C TRP A 245 -11.96 10.37 -4.69
N LYS A 246 -10.65 10.08 -4.60
CA LYS A 246 -10.16 8.71 -4.36
C LYS A 246 -8.98 8.69 -3.39
N ILE A 247 -8.76 7.53 -2.76
CA ILE A 247 -7.55 7.19 -2.02
C ILE A 247 -6.96 5.93 -2.66
N GLY A 248 -5.73 6.03 -3.13
CA GLY A 248 -4.92 4.91 -3.59
C GLY A 248 -3.86 4.52 -2.56
N MET A 249 -3.30 3.33 -2.68
CA MET A 249 -2.24 2.80 -1.84
C MET A 249 -1.09 2.28 -2.70
N ASN A 250 0.10 2.76 -2.44
CA ASN A 250 1.33 2.25 -3.01
C ASN A 250 1.98 1.23 -2.07
N ILE A 251 2.39 0.09 -2.64
CA ILE A 251 3.33 -0.85 -2.01
C ILE A 251 4.49 -1.01 -2.98
N TRP A 252 5.68 -0.55 -2.58
CA TRP A 252 6.89 -0.64 -3.40
C TRP A 252 7.85 -1.67 -2.82
N THR A 253 8.34 -2.55 -3.69
CA THR A 253 9.37 -3.53 -3.37
C THR A 253 10.70 -3.07 -3.95
N ARG A 254 11.75 -3.09 -3.13
CA ARG A 254 13.11 -2.71 -3.52
C ARG A 254 13.91 -3.93 -3.93
N GLN A 255 14.99 -3.72 -4.70
CA GLN A 255 15.94 -4.78 -5.08
C GLN A 255 16.68 -5.38 -3.88
N GLY A 256 16.86 -4.60 -2.81
CA GLY A 256 17.57 -5.00 -1.60
C GLY A 256 16.88 -4.52 -0.32
N PRO A 257 17.41 -4.93 0.83
CA PRO A 257 16.83 -4.58 2.12
C PRO A 257 16.95 -3.09 2.43
N LEU A 258 15.93 -2.55 3.08
CA LEU A 258 15.88 -1.20 3.63
C LEU A 258 16.24 -1.23 5.11
N GLY A 259 16.98 -0.22 5.57
CA GLY A 259 17.24 -0.01 6.99
C GLY A 259 15.98 0.36 7.78
N GLU A 260 16.01 0.16 9.08
CA GLU A 260 14.90 0.52 9.98
C GLU A 260 14.61 2.02 9.99
N ASP A 261 15.63 2.85 9.76
CA ASP A 261 15.51 4.30 9.62
C ASP A 261 14.61 4.74 8.45
N ILE A 262 14.52 3.90 7.42
CA ILE A 262 13.65 4.13 6.24
C ILE A 262 12.31 3.42 6.41
N ARG A 263 12.34 2.13 6.83
CA ARG A 263 11.13 1.33 6.97
C ARG A 263 10.23 1.79 8.12
N GLY A 264 10.79 2.42 9.13
CA GLY A 264 10.13 2.65 10.40
C GLY A 264 9.97 1.37 11.24
N PRO A 265 9.58 1.52 12.53
CA PRO A 265 9.33 0.38 13.40
C PRO A 265 8.06 -0.37 12.99
N ASP A 266 8.02 -1.65 13.33
CA ASP A 266 6.76 -2.41 13.43
C ASP A 266 6.06 -2.00 14.73
N VAL A 267 4.79 -1.61 14.67
CA VAL A 267 3.97 -1.17 15.80
C VAL A 267 2.85 -2.18 16.11
#